data_d5681faa91bcc1d2215f1f779c685a64
#
_entry.id   d5681faa91bcc1d2215f1f779c685a64
#
_cell.length_a   1.000
_cell.length_b   1.000
_cell.length_c   1.000
_cell.angle_alpha   90.00
_cell.angle_beta   90.00
_cell.angle_gamma   90.00
#
_symmetry.space_group_name_H-M   'P 1'
#
loop_
_entity.id
_entity.type
_entity.pdbx_description
1 polymer ?
#
loop_
_entity_poly.entity_id
_entity_poly.type
_entity_poly.pdbx_seq_one_letter_code
_entity_poly.pdbx_strand_id
1 'polypeptide(L)'
;MANIFLGCADVSNKKAIVFFENPQFLEQEAKLLMALGDTNSYKNLSEFLNNQNWINSFLIKKNAFKPLQIFIESKEPKYIWQEQFYLDKNLSKFLYFGEHPDLLHLYTPIELVAEWLIVEKQIYEVAEAFNLKISSVTYTEAEGWYFKTRDNLRINMGSNLSYKTFEKLSLTLKYIFEKNLTPSIIDLRYRDGAALNYGK
;
A
#
# COMPACT_ATOMS: atom_id res chain seq x y z
N MET A 1 -15.57 2.53 -15.50
CA MET A 1 -16.83 1.84 -15.06
C MET A 1 -16.58 1.39 -13.65
N ALA A 2 -17.32 1.93 -12.66
CA ALA A 2 -17.19 1.53 -11.27
C ALA A 2 -17.71 0.10 -11.12
N ASN A 3 -16.87 -0.81 -10.63
CA ASN A 3 -17.29 -2.16 -10.26
C ASN A 3 -18.13 -2.06 -8.97
N ILE A 4 -19.44 -2.19 -9.10
CA ILE A 4 -20.34 -2.25 -7.94
C ILE A 4 -20.48 -3.72 -7.54
N PHE A 5 -19.96 -4.06 -6.37
CA PHE A 5 -20.21 -5.37 -5.78
C PHE A 5 -21.51 -5.33 -4.99
N LEU A 6 -22.41 -6.29 -5.23
CA LEU A 6 -23.67 -6.41 -4.52
C LEU A 6 -23.56 -7.51 -3.47
N GLY A 7 -23.66 -7.14 -2.20
CA GLY A 7 -23.81 -8.08 -1.09
C GLY A 7 -25.21 -7.97 -0.48
N CYS A 8 -25.81 -9.08 -0.08
CA CYS A 8 -27.07 -9.09 0.66
C CYS A 8 -26.83 -9.58 2.08
N ALA A 9 -27.23 -8.79 3.07
CA ALA A 9 -27.28 -9.18 4.47
C ALA A 9 -28.75 -9.21 4.93
N ASP A 10 -29.11 -10.24 5.70
CA ASP A 10 -30.44 -10.36 6.29
C ASP A 10 -30.43 -9.73 7.69
N VAL A 11 -31.09 -8.59 7.85
CA VAL A 11 -31.13 -7.87 9.12
C VAL A 11 -32.59 -7.79 9.58
N SER A 12 -32.93 -8.58 10.58
CA SER A 12 -34.26 -8.64 11.27
C SER A 12 -35.48 -8.34 10.37
N ASN A 13 -35.90 -9.31 9.57
CA ASN A 13 -37.07 -9.25 8.69
C ASN A 13 -37.09 -8.17 7.60
N LYS A 14 -36.05 -7.33 7.46
CA LYS A 14 -35.88 -6.41 6.33
C LYS A 14 -34.52 -6.66 5.73
N LYS A 15 -34.46 -7.28 4.57
CA LYS A 15 -33.23 -7.47 3.81
C LYS A 15 -32.55 -6.12 3.58
N ALA A 16 -31.32 -5.98 4.03
CA ALA A 16 -30.46 -4.86 3.65
C ALA A 16 -29.70 -5.23 2.37
N ILE A 17 -29.54 -4.27 1.48
CA ILE A 17 -28.72 -4.42 0.28
C ILE A 17 -27.51 -3.52 0.45
N VAL A 18 -26.33 -4.10 0.40
CA VAL A 18 -25.05 -3.39 0.51
C VAL A 18 -24.42 -3.26 -0.87
N PHE A 19 -24.00 -2.07 -1.20
CA PHE A 19 -23.28 -1.74 -2.42
C PHE A 19 -21.88 -1.27 -2.05
N PHE A 20 -20.86 -1.98 -2.51
CA PHE A 20 -19.48 -1.56 -2.37
C PHE A 20 -19.05 -0.81 -3.62
N GLU A 21 -18.73 0.45 -3.46
CA GLU A 21 -18.10 1.27 -4.50
C GLU A 21 -16.60 1.07 -4.40
N ASN A 22 -15.98 0.58 -5.48
CA ASN A 22 -14.55 0.35 -5.56
C ASN A 22 -14.03 -0.62 -4.47
N PRO A 23 -14.49 -1.89 -4.46
CA PRO A 23 -14.13 -2.86 -3.43
C PRO A 23 -12.62 -3.09 -3.39
N GLN A 24 -12.01 -2.94 -2.22
CA GLN A 24 -10.57 -3.07 -1.99
C GLN A 24 -10.25 -4.24 -1.03
N PHE A 25 -11.18 -4.57 -0.12
CA PHE A 25 -10.93 -5.47 0.99
C PHE A 25 -11.97 -6.58 1.05
N LEU A 26 -11.84 -7.57 0.16
CA LEU A 26 -12.84 -8.62 -0.02
C LEU A 26 -13.16 -9.41 1.27
N GLU A 27 -12.13 -9.66 2.07
CA GLU A 27 -12.31 -10.38 3.34
C GLU A 27 -13.03 -9.52 4.37
N GLN A 28 -12.69 -8.22 4.48
CA GLN A 28 -13.34 -7.29 5.39
C GLN A 28 -14.79 -7.01 4.97
N GLU A 29 -15.02 -6.90 3.68
CA GLU A 29 -16.35 -6.75 3.09
C GLU A 29 -17.23 -7.96 3.39
N ALA A 30 -16.70 -9.18 3.25
CA ALA A 30 -17.42 -10.40 3.61
C ALA A 30 -17.73 -10.47 5.11
N LYS A 31 -16.78 -10.12 5.98
CA LYS A 31 -16.99 -10.05 7.44
C LYS A 31 -18.07 -9.02 7.80
N LEU A 32 -18.07 -7.87 7.12
CA LEU A 32 -19.10 -6.84 7.32
C LEU A 32 -20.49 -7.37 6.95
N LEU A 33 -20.62 -8.05 5.81
CA LEU A 33 -21.91 -8.62 5.38
C LEU A 33 -22.45 -9.64 6.39
N MET A 34 -21.59 -10.52 6.92
CA MET A 34 -21.95 -11.47 7.95
C MET A 34 -22.42 -10.75 9.24
N ALA A 35 -21.66 -9.77 9.70
CA ALA A 35 -22.02 -9.01 10.90
C ALA A 35 -23.32 -8.23 10.75
N LEU A 36 -23.62 -7.70 9.56
CA LEU A 36 -24.88 -7.03 9.26
C LEU A 36 -26.06 -8.02 9.23
N GLY A 37 -25.82 -9.27 8.80
CA GLY A 37 -26.84 -10.34 8.83
C GLY A 37 -27.27 -10.72 10.24
N ASP A 38 -26.36 -10.65 11.21
CA ASP A 38 -26.60 -10.99 12.61
C ASP A 38 -27.18 -9.83 13.43
N THR A 39 -27.26 -8.61 12.87
CA THR A 39 -27.63 -7.42 13.64
C THR A 39 -29.14 -7.24 13.72
N ASN A 40 -29.72 -7.39 14.91
CA ASN A 40 -31.14 -7.22 15.18
C ASN A 40 -31.62 -5.75 15.31
N SER A 41 -30.76 -4.76 15.13
CA SER A 41 -31.12 -3.36 15.31
C SER A 41 -30.28 -2.41 14.42
N TYR A 42 -30.97 -1.59 13.64
CA TYR A 42 -30.34 -0.49 12.88
C TYR A 42 -29.96 0.73 13.72
N LYS A 43 -30.26 0.69 15.04
CA LYS A 43 -30.08 1.85 15.90
C LYS A 43 -28.61 2.29 15.98
N ASN A 44 -27.70 1.33 15.83
CA ASN A 44 -26.26 1.54 15.94
C ASN A 44 -25.51 1.30 14.61
N LEU A 45 -26.23 1.18 13.48
CA LEU A 45 -25.61 0.84 12.20
C LEU A 45 -24.57 1.90 11.76
N SER A 46 -24.88 3.19 11.92
CA SER A 46 -23.94 4.25 11.58
C SER A 46 -22.69 4.22 12.46
N GLU A 47 -22.84 3.95 13.74
CA GLU A 47 -21.72 3.79 14.67
C GLU A 47 -20.87 2.56 14.32
N PHE A 48 -21.54 1.43 14.02
CA PHE A 48 -20.87 0.21 13.57
C PHE A 48 -20.05 0.45 12.30
N LEU A 49 -20.60 1.13 11.29
CA LEU A 49 -19.89 1.45 10.04
C LEU A 49 -18.75 2.45 10.27
N ASN A 50 -18.95 3.46 11.13
CA ASN A 50 -17.90 4.41 11.51
C ASN A 50 -16.70 3.75 12.20
N ASN A 51 -16.93 2.64 12.91
CA ASN A 51 -15.86 1.90 13.59
C ASN A 51 -15.05 1.00 12.63
N GLN A 52 -15.46 0.88 11.37
CA GLN A 52 -14.70 0.15 10.35
C GLN A 52 -13.62 1.06 9.76
N ASN A 53 -12.38 0.88 10.18
CA ASN A 53 -11.28 1.78 9.82
C ASN A 53 -10.88 1.76 8.33
N TRP A 54 -11.33 0.74 7.57
CA TRP A 54 -11.12 0.61 6.12
C TRP A 54 -12.19 1.32 5.27
N ILE A 55 -13.30 1.73 5.90
CA ILE A 55 -14.35 2.49 5.22
C ILE A 55 -13.93 3.96 5.12
N ASN A 56 -13.98 4.50 3.90
CA ASN A 56 -13.75 5.92 3.65
C ASN A 56 -15.01 6.74 3.91
N SER A 57 -16.12 6.30 3.32
CA SER A 57 -17.42 6.95 3.49
C SER A 57 -18.57 5.94 3.32
N PHE A 58 -19.74 6.26 3.85
CA PHE A 58 -20.94 5.47 3.62
C PHE A 58 -22.19 6.32 3.57
N LEU A 59 -23.20 5.82 2.86
CA LEU A 59 -24.53 6.42 2.76
C LEU A 59 -25.61 5.36 3.05
N ILE A 60 -26.51 5.64 3.99
CA ILE A 60 -27.64 4.77 4.35
C ILE A 60 -28.93 5.40 3.79
N LYS A 61 -29.60 4.72 2.85
CA LYS A 61 -30.88 5.12 2.31
C LYS A 61 -32.00 4.25 2.89
N LYS A 62 -32.91 4.90 3.62
CA LYS A 62 -34.14 4.28 4.15
C LYS A 62 -35.32 4.65 3.28
N ASN A 63 -36.10 3.65 2.89
CA ASN A 63 -37.35 3.83 2.18
C ASN A 63 -38.43 2.97 2.87
N ALA A 64 -39.66 3.49 3.04
CA ALA A 64 -40.71 2.79 3.77
C ALA A 64 -41.09 1.43 3.14
N PHE A 65 -40.95 1.31 1.82
CA PHE A 65 -41.42 0.13 1.05
C PHE A 65 -40.29 -0.66 0.38
N LYS A 66 -39.03 -0.32 0.64
CA LYS A 66 -37.84 -0.96 0.02
C LYS A 66 -36.89 -1.46 1.10
N PRO A 67 -36.06 -2.46 0.79
CA PRO A 67 -34.96 -2.84 1.65
C PRO A 67 -34.07 -1.63 1.97
N LEU A 68 -33.42 -1.68 3.13
CA LEU A 68 -32.39 -0.71 3.47
C LEU A 68 -31.25 -0.81 2.47
N GLN A 69 -30.81 0.31 1.95
CA GLN A 69 -29.67 0.38 1.03
C GLN A 69 -28.49 1.05 1.73
N ILE A 70 -27.34 0.40 1.71
CA ILE A 70 -26.09 0.87 2.30
C ILE A 70 -25.08 0.94 1.18
N PHE A 71 -24.54 2.13 0.91
CA PHE A 71 -23.48 2.35 -0.05
C PHE A 71 -22.21 2.60 0.74
N ILE A 72 -21.16 1.87 0.43
CA ILE A 72 -19.87 1.91 1.14
C ILE A 72 -18.78 2.16 0.14
N GLU A 73 -17.98 3.19 0.40
CA GLU A 73 -16.75 3.50 -0.30
C GLU A 73 -15.58 3.04 0.55
N SER A 74 -14.72 2.17 0.02
CA SER A 74 -13.52 1.69 0.69
C SER A 74 -12.38 2.70 0.57
N LYS A 75 -11.50 2.77 1.58
CA LYS A 75 -10.22 3.46 1.44
C LYS A 75 -9.37 2.74 0.42
N GLU A 76 -8.57 3.49 -0.32
CA GLU A 76 -7.65 2.97 -1.33
C GLU A 76 -6.23 2.90 -0.75
N PRO A 77 -5.70 1.70 -0.48
CA PRO A 77 -4.37 1.55 0.07
C PRO A 77 -3.32 1.83 -1.01
N LYS A 78 -2.27 2.58 -0.68
CA LYS A 78 -1.14 2.85 -1.57
C LYS A 78 0.14 2.16 -1.10
N TYR A 79 0.35 2.09 0.22
CA TYR A 79 1.52 1.47 0.84
C TYR A 79 1.13 0.61 2.02
N ILE A 80 2.00 -0.34 2.37
CA ILE A 80 2.01 -1.02 3.67
C ILE A 80 3.12 -0.39 4.51
N TRP A 81 2.76 0.18 5.65
CA TRP A 81 3.70 0.84 6.55
C TRP A 81 3.93 0.05 7.82
N GLN A 82 5.21 -0.31 8.06
CA GLN A 82 5.67 -1.04 9.25
C GLN A 82 4.96 -2.40 9.47
N GLU A 83 4.41 -3.03 8.43
CA GLU A 83 3.60 -4.27 8.51
C GLU A 83 2.36 -4.16 9.42
N GLN A 84 1.98 -2.97 9.82
CA GLN A 84 0.87 -2.74 10.76
C GLN A 84 -0.26 -1.91 10.16
N PHE A 85 0.05 -1.07 9.19
CA PHE A 85 -0.90 -0.12 8.65
C PHE A 85 -0.82 -0.05 7.13
N TYR A 86 -1.94 0.28 6.52
CA TYR A 86 -1.96 0.88 5.19
C TYR A 86 -1.78 2.40 5.32
N LEU A 87 -1.19 2.99 4.28
CA LEU A 87 -1.26 4.42 4.02
C LEU A 87 -1.98 4.63 2.69
N ASP A 88 -2.94 5.55 2.65
CA ASP A 88 -3.57 6.02 1.42
C ASP A 88 -2.70 7.08 0.71
N LYS A 89 -3.18 7.63 -0.40
CA LYS A 89 -2.50 8.70 -1.16
C LYS A 89 -2.27 9.99 -0.36
N ASN A 90 -3.06 10.21 0.70
CA ASN A 90 -2.97 11.37 1.59
C ASN A 90 -2.16 11.07 2.84
N LEU A 91 -1.54 9.88 2.93
CA LEU A 91 -0.85 9.34 4.10
C LEU A 91 -1.76 9.12 5.32
N SER A 92 -3.07 9.02 5.10
CA SER A 92 -4.00 8.63 6.15
C SER A 92 -3.79 7.16 6.49
N LYS A 93 -3.60 6.91 7.78
CA LYS A 93 -3.25 5.59 8.31
C LYS A 93 -4.50 4.80 8.68
N PHE A 94 -4.53 3.51 8.31
CA PHE A 94 -5.54 2.56 8.77
C PHE A 94 -4.94 1.15 8.87
N LEU A 95 -5.61 0.24 9.61
CA LEU A 95 -5.04 -1.06 9.94
C LEU A 95 -4.73 -1.91 8.70
N TYR A 96 -3.61 -2.61 8.74
CA TYR A 96 -3.23 -3.63 7.76
C TYR A 96 -3.91 -4.96 8.10
N PHE A 97 -4.58 -5.57 7.11
CA PHE A 97 -5.35 -6.81 7.28
C PHE A 97 -4.72 -8.03 6.58
N GLY A 98 -3.53 -7.87 5.98
CA GLY A 98 -2.90 -8.93 5.19
C GLY A 98 -3.34 -8.98 3.72
N GLU A 99 -4.28 -8.13 3.30
CA GLU A 99 -4.67 -7.99 1.89
C GLU A 99 -3.70 -7.07 1.15
N HIS A 100 -3.63 -7.17 -0.18
CA HIS A 100 -2.72 -6.38 -1.03
C HIS A 100 -1.21 -6.53 -0.69
N PRO A 101 -0.67 -7.77 -0.56
CA PRO A 101 0.73 -7.98 -0.19
C PRO A 101 1.72 -7.47 -1.26
N ASP A 102 1.21 -7.14 -2.45
CA ASP A 102 2.01 -6.62 -3.57
C ASP A 102 2.28 -5.12 -3.51
N LEU A 103 1.64 -4.40 -2.59
CA LEU A 103 1.91 -2.99 -2.38
C LEU A 103 3.34 -2.78 -1.87
N LEU A 104 3.87 -1.58 -2.11
CA LEU A 104 5.19 -1.20 -1.61
C LEU A 104 5.19 -1.16 -0.08
N HIS A 105 6.14 -1.87 0.53
CA HIS A 105 6.35 -1.86 1.97
C HIS A 105 7.29 -0.72 2.38
N LEU A 106 6.85 0.12 3.31
CA LEU A 106 7.62 1.24 3.85
C LEU A 106 8.04 0.96 5.30
N TYR A 107 9.34 0.86 5.53
CA TYR A 107 9.95 0.70 6.86
C TYR A 107 10.72 1.97 7.21
N THR A 108 10.00 3.07 7.37
CA THR A 108 10.56 4.38 7.64
C THR A 108 9.80 5.05 8.78
N PRO A 109 10.39 5.98 9.53
CA PRO A 109 9.62 6.93 10.34
C PRO A 109 8.57 7.64 9.48
N ILE A 110 7.41 7.95 10.06
CA ILE A 110 6.30 8.55 9.29
C ILE A 110 6.68 9.91 8.70
N GLU A 111 7.52 10.65 9.41
CA GLU A 111 8.02 11.98 9.02
C GLU A 111 8.83 11.92 7.73
N LEU A 112 9.53 10.80 7.48
CA LEU A 112 10.35 10.60 6.30
C LEU A 112 9.60 10.05 5.10
N VAL A 113 8.35 9.62 5.28
CA VAL A 113 7.52 9.17 4.14
C VAL A 113 7.33 10.31 3.13
N ALA A 114 7.25 11.55 3.58
CA ALA A 114 7.17 12.70 2.68
C ALA A 114 8.41 12.86 1.78
N GLU A 115 9.62 12.56 2.29
CA GLU A 115 10.85 12.57 1.49
C GLU A 115 10.83 11.48 0.41
N TRP A 116 10.34 10.29 0.78
CA TRP A 116 10.14 9.21 -0.18
C TRP A 116 9.20 9.63 -1.32
N LEU A 117 8.06 10.26 -1.02
CA LEU A 117 7.08 10.68 -2.03
C LEU A 117 7.66 11.65 -3.07
N ILE A 118 8.60 12.51 -2.66
CA ILE A 118 9.25 13.47 -3.58
C ILE A 118 10.07 12.74 -4.65
N VAL A 119 10.66 11.62 -4.31
CA VAL A 119 11.61 10.89 -5.17
C VAL A 119 11.03 9.59 -5.74
N GLU A 120 9.89 9.16 -5.27
CA GLU A 120 9.24 7.89 -5.65
C GLU A 120 9.20 7.70 -7.17
N LYS A 121 8.72 8.73 -7.88
CA LYS A 121 8.60 8.68 -9.33
C LYS A 121 9.95 8.45 -10.02
N GLN A 122 10.99 9.15 -9.60
CA GLN A 122 12.32 9.03 -10.19
C GLN A 122 12.92 7.65 -9.95
N ILE A 123 12.69 7.08 -8.77
CA ILE A 123 13.16 5.73 -8.44
C ILE A 123 12.46 4.69 -9.29
N TYR A 124 11.14 4.80 -9.47
CA TYR A 124 10.41 3.89 -10.34
C TYR A 124 10.85 4.01 -11.80
N GLU A 125 11.07 5.22 -12.31
CA GLU A 125 11.58 5.42 -13.68
C GLU A 125 12.93 4.73 -13.89
N VAL A 126 13.85 4.85 -12.93
CA VAL A 126 15.13 4.14 -12.99
C VAL A 126 14.95 2.63 -12.86
N ALA A 127 14.13 2.16 -11.93
CA ALA A 127 13.90 0.74 -11.71
C ALA A 127 13.25 0.06 -12.93
N GLU A 128 12.24 0.68 -13.52
CA GLU A 128 11.54 0.19 -14.71
C GLU A 128 12.47 0.09 -15.93
N ALA A 129 13.37 1.06 -16.13
CA ALA A 129 14.36 1.03 -17.21
C ALA A 129 15.25 -0.22 -17.18
N PHE A 130 15.39 -0.87 -16.03
CA PHE A 130 16.16 -2.10 -15.81
C PHE A 130 15.29 -3.29 -15.39
N ASN A 131 13.96 -3.21 -15.58
CA ASN A 131 13.00 -4.25 -15.20
C ASN A 131 13.10 -4.70 -13.73
N LEU A 132 13.46 -3.78 -12.84
CA LEU A 132 13.52 -4.02 -11.41
C LEU A 132 12.18 -3.66 -10.77
N LYS A 133 11.65 -4.55 -9.92
CA LYS A 133 10.42 -4.31 -9.15
C LYS A 133 10.78 -4.08 -7.69
N ILE A 134 10.65 -2.86 -7.22
CA ILE A 134 10.90 -2.51 -5.82
C ILE A 134 9.78 -3.11 -4.97
N SER A 135 10.14 -3.85 -3.92
CA SER A 135 9.22 -4.45 -2.96
C SER A 135 9.19 -3.71 -1.63
N SER A 136 10.31 -3.14 -1.20
CA SER A 136 10.36 -2.37 0.04
C SER A 136 11.35 -1.22 0.00
N VAL A 137 11.04 -0.20 0.79
CA VAL A 137 11.86 0.98 1.05
C VAL A 137 12.06 1.07 2.55
N THR A 138 13.31 1.21 2.97
CA THR A 138 13.67 1.27 4.39
C THR A 138 14.58 2.46 4.63
N TYR A 139 14.39 3.11 5.77
CA TYR A 139 15.33 4.08 6.33
C TYR A 139 15.72 3.68 7.75
N THR A 140 17.00 3.71 8.03
CA THR A 140 17.54 3.64 9.39
C THR A 140 18.59 4.72 9.59
N GLU A 141 18.77 5.21 10.83
CA GLU A 141 19.79 6.20 11.13
C GLU A 141 21.21 5.69 10.82
N ALA A 142 21.46 4.40 10.99
CA ALA A 142 22.77 3.80 10.80
C ALA A 142 23.16 3.62 9.33
N GLU A 143 22.20 3.31 8.46
CA GLU A 143 22.47 2.95 7.06
C GLU A 143 21.92 3.96 6.06
N GLY A 144 21.02 4.84 6.48
CA GLY A 144 20.25 5.71 5.61
C GLY A 144 19.16 4.93 4.85
N TRP A 145 18.85 5.40 3.66
CA TRP A 145 17.87 4.80 2.77
C TRP A 145 18.44 3.58 2.04
N TYR A 146 17.64 2.51 1.98
CA TYR A 146 17.89 1.39 1.07
C TYR A 146 16.58 0.80 0.53
N PHE A 147 16.67 0.20 -0.64
CA PHE A 147 15.57 -0.46 -1.32
C PHE A 147 15.85 -1.95 -1.45
N LYS A 148 14.79 -2.75 -1.45
CA LYS A 148 14.86 -4.15 -1.89
C LYS A 148 13.95 -4.34 -3.08
N THR A 149 14.42 -5.14 -4.04
CA THR A 149 13.60 -5.60 -5.15
C THR A 149 12.92 -6.93 -4.81
N ARG A 150 11.94 -7.34 -5.60
CA ARG A 150 11.30 -8.66 -5.46
C ARG A 150 12.29 -9.81 -5.62
N ASP A 151 13.37 -9.62 -6.39
CA ASP A 151 14.44 -10.60 -6.59
C ASP A 151 15.52 -10.53 -5.50
N ASN A 152 15.22 -9.89 -4.37
CA ASN A 152 16.11 -9.71 -3.21
C ASN A 152 17.41 -8.91 -3.48
N LEU A 153 17.51 -8.17 -4.58
CA LEU A 153 18.60 -7.23 -4.76
C LEU A 153 18.42 -6.08 -3.75
N ARG A 154 19.42 -5.81 -2.92
CA ARG A 154 19.45 -4.67 -2.01
C ARG A 154 20.26 -3.52 -2.63
N ILE A 155 19.72 -2.31 -2.58
CA ILE A 155 20.36 -1.09 -3.09
C ILE A 155 20.47 -0.07 -1.96
N ASN A 156 21.69 0.13 -1.43
CA ASN A 156 21.96 1.10 -0.38
C ASN A 156 22.21 2.48 -1.01
N MET A 157 21.33 3.44 -0.72
CA MET A 157 21.38 4.80 -1.26
C MET A 157 22.12 5.78 -0.34
N GLY A 158 22.17 5.46 0.97
CA GLY A 158 22.76 6.34 1.99
C GLY A 158 21.77 7.34 2.57
N SER A 159 22.27 8.35 3.26
CA SER A 159 21.46 9.31 4.03
C SER A 159 20.66 10.29 3.17
N ASN A 160 20.94 10.41 1.88
CA ASN A 160 20.35 11.44 1.03
C ASN A 160 19.85 10.88 -0.31
N LEU A 161 18.57 11.06 -0.59
CA LEU A 161 17.93 10.72 -1.86
C LEU A 161 18.05 11.92 -2.83
N SER A 162 19.27 12.17 -3.34
CA SER A 162 19.54 13.27 -4.26
C SER A 162 19.55 12.83 -5.73
N TYR A 163 19.37 13.78 -6.65
CA TYR A 163 19.51 13.55 -8.08
C TYR A 163 20.82 12.85 -8.43
N LYS A 164 21.94 13.28 -7.81
CA LYS A 164 23.26 12.69 -8.01
C LYS A 164 23.31 11.21 -7.61
N THR A 165 22.58 10.83 -6.57
CA THR A 165 22.48 9.42 -6.13
C THR A 165 21.70 8.59 -7.14
N PHE A 166 20.66 9.14 -7.74
CA PHE A 166 19.88 8.43 -8.79
C PHE A 166 20.65 8.30 -10.09
N GLU A 167 21.40 9.34 -10.49
CA GLU A 167 22.29 9.26 -11.64
C GLU A 167 23.34 8.16 -11.45
N LYS A 168 23.97 8.11 -10.27
CA LYS A 168 24.90 7.03 -9.90
C LYS A 168 24.25 5.66 -9.95
N LEU A 169 23.04 5.51 -9.44
CA LEU A 169 22.27 4.27 -9.52
C LEU A 169 22.07 3.84 -10.97
N SER A 170 21.60 4.74 -11.82
CA SER A 170 21.36 4.47 -13.24
C SER A 170 22.63 4.00 -13.96
N LEU A 171 23.75 4.69 -13.75
CA LEU A 171 25.06 4.32 -14.33
C LEU A 171 25.54 2.96 -13.81
N THR A 172 25.36 2.69 -12.52
CA THR A 172 25.75 1.41 -11.91
C THR A 172 24.92 0.25 -12.46
N LEU A 173 23.60 0.43 -12.56
CA LEU A 173 22.70 -0.58 -13.12
C LEU A 173 23.03 -0.84 -14.59
N LYS A 174 23.26 0.21 -15.38
CA LYS A 174 23.71 0.06 -16.77
C LYS A 174 24.98 -0.80 -16.87
N TYR A 175 25.99 -0.52 -16.07
CA TYR A 175 27.22 -1.32 -16.04
C TYR A 175 26.95 -2.79 -15.66
N ILE A 176 26.11 -3.02 -14.64
CA ILE A 176 25.72 -4.37 -14.17
C ILE A 176 25.06 -5.16 -15.33
N PHE A 177 24.11 -4.54 -16.04
CA PHE A 177 23.42 -5.17 -17.15
C PHE A 177 24.34 -5.43 -18.33
N GLU A 178 25.17 -4.47 -18.73
CA GLU A 178 26.13 -4.62 -19.84
C GLU A 178 27.17 -5.74 -19.58
N LYS A 179 27.52 -5.95 -18.31
CA LYS A 179 28.50 -6.97 -17.90
C LYS A 179 27.87 -8.28 -17.46
N ASN A 180 26.53 -8.41 -17.50
CA ASN A 180 25.78 -9.56 -17.01
C ASN A 180 26.15 -9.94 -15.56
N LEU A 181 26.29 -8.94 -14.69
CA LEU A 181 26.61 -9.15 -13.28
C LEU A 181 25.34 -9.39 -12.48
N THR A 182 25.41 -10.21 -11.43
CA THR A 182 24.28 -10.55 -10.56
C THR A 182 24.64 -10.29 -9.08
N PRO A 183 24.91 -9.05 -8.68
CA PRO A 183 25.18 -8.73 -7.28
C PRO A 183 23.93 -8.94 -6.43
N SER A 184 24.10 -9.28 -5.16
CA SER A 184 23.04 -9.29 -4.15
C SER A 184 22.88 -7.93 -3.48
N ILE A 185 23.93 -7.10 -3.48
CA ILE A 185 23.91 -5.76 -2.90
C ILE A 185 24.62 -4.78 -3.84
N ILE A 186 24.00 -3.63 -4.07
CA ILE A 186 24.62 -2.44 -4.69
C ILE A 186 24.73 -1.38 -3.58
N ASP A 187 25.94 -0.94 -3.28
CA ASP A 187 26.17 0.08 -2.27
C ASP A 187 26.66 1.38 -2.93
N LEU A 188 25.80 2.40 -2.92
CA LEU A 188 26.03 3.73 -3.52
C LEU A 188 26.54 4.77 -2.53
N ARG A 189 26.84 4.39 -1.29
CA ARG A 189 27.31 5.32 -0.24
C ARG A 189 28.71 5.87 -0.48
N TYR A 190 29.47 5.21 -1.35
CA TYR A 190 30.80 5.68 -1.73
C TYR A 190 30.74 6.95 -2.57
N ARG A 191 31.71 7.84 -2.38
CA ARG A 191 31.75 9.16 -3.04
C ARG A 191 31.79 9.05 -4.56
N ASP A 192 32.71 8.22 -5.08
CA ASP A 192 33.08 8.25 -6.50
C ASP A 192 32.77 6.92 -7.23
N GLY A 193 31.80 6.16 -6.72
CA GLY A 193 31.41 4.88 -7.33
C GLY A 193 30.39 4.10 -6.54
N ALA A 194 30.27 2.82 -6.87
CA ALA A 194 29.45 1.86 -6.16
C ALA A 194 30.25 0.60 -5.82
N ALA A 195 29.97 -0.02 -4.67
CA ALA A 195 30.47 -1.34 -4.36
C ALA A 195 29.41 -2.38 -4.71
N LEU A 196 29.84 -3.49 -5.31
CA LEU A 196 28.97 -4.63 -5.62
C LEU A 196 29.35 -5.79 -4.71
N ASN A 197 28.37 -6.35 -4.02
CA ASN A 197 28.59 -7.53 -3.17
C ASN A 197 27.81 -8.70 -3.77
N TYR A 198 28.46 -9.87 -3.79
CA TYR A 198 27.93 -11.14 -4.32
C TYR A 198 27.76 -12.16 -3.18
N GLY A 199 27.67 -11.70 -1.93
CA GLY A 199 27.48 -12.55 -0.76
C GLY A 199 26.23 -13.41 -0.88
N LYS A 200 26.36 -14.62 -0.41
CA LYS A 200 25.25 -15.59 -0.29
C LYS A 200 24.31 -15.24 0.85
#